data_8205429ef04cd3e2e3c01a7d19eefc1e
#
_entry.id   8205429ef04cd3e2e3c01a7d19eefc1e
#
_cell.length_a   1.000
_cell.length_b   1.000
_cell.length_c   1.000
_cell.angle_alpha   90.00
_cell.angle_beta   90.00
_cell.angle_gamma   90.00
#
_symmetry.space_group_name_H-M   'P 1'
#
loop_
_entity.id
_entity.type
_entity.pdbx_description
1 polymer ?
#
loop_
_entity_poly.entity_id
_entity_poly.type
_entity_poly.pdbx_seq_one_letter_code
_entity_poly.pdbx_strand_id
1 'polypeptide(L)'
;YVYTSLNDDDNKLISMLRWNNTKGMGYGTFNIEKDATLNIGVSLSDNLSPLLYDGWDGKSLTKSGNGTLILSATNNYTGNTEVKSGVLILAAPDALGRTEYLYLSRGAELDMNGYPQTISKLLTAAGSVLNIHGGSLILNNGGESAGTIAGDGSLNINGGMLDITGNNRNFSGVFTVNKGAHLAVSTADNLGTAFVDNYGTLTLNSTSAWQLTNNISGYGNVRKTGAGALNISDNAKWTGMTDIIQGTVILGNADSPVMLGSNQVIVEEQGKLSGFGGVAGNLSNSGIVDLTTYMPGNILTVGGNYTGRNGLILLQTETGG
;
A
#
# COMPACT_ATOMS: atom_id res chain seq x y z
N TYR A 1 35.75 5.19 -13.64
CA TYR A 1 36.58 5.27 -12.43
C TYR A 1 35.83 6.03 -11.38
N VAL A 2 35.51 5.36 -10.27
CA VAL A 2 35.16 6.05 -9.05
C VAL A 2 36.47 6.46 -8.41
N TYR A 3 36.94 7.66 -8.69
CA TYR A 3 37.99 8.23 -7.87
C TYR A 3 37.37 8.73 -6.58
N THR A 4 37.50 7.95 -5.57
CA THR A 4 37.12 8.31 -4.22
C THR A 4 38.37 8.82 -3.51
N SER A 5 38.40 10.06 -3.11
CA SER A 5 39.09 10.36 -1.87
C SER A 5 38.05 10.10 -0.76
N LEU A 6 38.20 9.01 -0.07
CA LEU A 6 37.50 8.82 1.19
C LEU A 6 38.11 9.84 2.15
N ASN A 7 37.29 10.62 2.80
CA ASN A 7 37.74 11.33 3.99
C ASN A 7 37.88 10.28 5.08
N ASP A 8 39.06 10.10 5.62
CA ASP A 8 39.40 9.02 6.56
C ASP A 8 38.51 9.00 7.83
N ASP A 9 37.83 10.10 8.13
CA ASP A 9 37.03 10.21 9.36
C ASP A 9 35.57 9.81 9.22
N ASP A 10 34.97 9.79 7.99
CA ASP A 10 33.52 9.65 7.83
C ASP A 10 33.08 8.56 6.85
N ASN A 11 33.98 7.82 6.21
CA ASN A 11 33.66 6.91 5.11
C ASN A 11 32.74 7.53 4.04
N LYS A 12 32.86 8.84 3.82
CA LYS A 12 32.02 9.62 2.95
C LYS A 12 32.70 9.89 1.63
N LEU A 13 32.05 9.60 0.53
CA LEU A 13 32.47 10.01 -0.80
C LEU A 13 32.26 11.53 -0.94
N ILE A 14 33.35 12.30 -1.08
CA ILE A 14 33.35 13.77 -1.09
C ILE A 14 33.56 14.39 -2.48
N SER A 15 33.78 13.57 -3.51
CA SER A 15 33.96 14.05 -4.89
C SER A 15 32.75 13.75 -5.75
N MET A 16 32.57 14.52 -6.84
CA MET A 16 31.54 14.23 -7.83
C MET A 16 31.73 12.81 -8.36
N LEU A 17 30.83 11.93 -7.99
CA LEU A 17 30.75 10.59 -8.52
C LEU A 17 30.18 10.66 -9.92
N ARG A 18 31.01 10.65 -10.92
CA ARG A 18 30.54 10.25 -12.23
C ARG A 18 30.37 8.75 -12.19
N TRP A 19 29.15 8.35 -12.20
CA TRP A 19 28.74 6.98 -12.31
C TRP A 19 29.19 6.46 -13.66
N ASN A 20 30.38 5.91 -13.70
CA ASN A 20 30.99 5.43 -14.93
C ASN A 20 31.31 3.96 -14.80
N ASN A 21 30.83 3.18 -15.74
CA ASN A 21 31.16 1.78 -15.82
C ASN A 21 32.47 1.61 -16.60
N THR A 22 33.54 1.28 -15.92
CA THR A 22 34.74 0.77 -16.55
C THR A 22 34.79 -0.74 -16.48
N LYS A 23 35.38 -1.34 -17.49
CA LYS A 23 35.60 -2.76 -17.74
C LYS A 23 35.69 -3.59 -16.44
N GLY A 24 34.63 -4.34 -16.15
CA GLY A 24 34.57 -5.29 -15.06
C GLY A 24 34.08 -4.78 -13.71
N MET A 25 33.62 -3.53 -13.61
CA MET A 25 33.14 -2.96 -12.36
C MET A 25 31.71 -2.42 -12.53
N GLY A 26 30.81 -3.12 -12.03
CA GLY A 26 29.72 -2.57 -11.27
C GLY A 26 28.44 -2.13 -11.94
N TYR A 27 28.23 -2.07 -13.20
CA TYR A 27 26.90 -1.83 -13.83
C TYR A 27 25.92 -0.95 -12.99
N GLY A 28 26.39 0.15 -12.39
CA GLY A 28 25.62 0.93 -11.41
C GLY A 28 25.38 0.19 -10.09
N THR A 29 26.13 -0.85 -9.80
CA THR A 29 25.98 -1.71 -8.62
C THR A 29 26.94 -1.32 -7.52
N PHE A 30 26.40 -1.18 -6.31
CA PHE A 30 27.16 -1.02 -5.09
C PHE A 30 27.05 -2.31 -4.28
N ASN A 31 28.12 -3.10 -4.29
CA ASN A 31 28.22 -4.32 -3.50
C ASN A 31 28.86 -4.01 -2.17
N ILE A 32 28.09 -4.04 -1.09
CA ILE A 32 28.53 -3.73 0.25
C ILE A 32 28.54 -5.02 1.07
N GLU A 33 29.73 -5.42 1.50
CA GLU A 33 29.87 -6.66 2.24
C GLU A 33 29.26 -6.57 3.63
N LYS A 34 28.98 -7.72 4.21
CA LYS A 34 28.43 -7.82 5.57
C LYS A 34 29.28 -7.01 6.55
N ASP A 35 28.63 -6.32 7.46
CA ASP A 35 29.24 -5.48 8.49
C ASP A 35 29.97 -4.22 7.96
N ALA A 36 29.97 -3.99 6.65
CA ALA A 36 30.46 -2.76 6.04
C ALA A 36 29.33 -1.75 5.80
N THR A 37 29.68 -0.47 5.83
CA THR A 37 28.79 0.63 5.52
C THR A 37 29.47 1.58 4.55
N LEU A 38 28.77 1.95 3.47
CA LEU A 38 29.19 3.00 2.55
C LEU A 38 28.16 4.13 2.57
N ASN A 39 28.63 5.36 2.77
CA ASN A 39 27.80 6.55 2.65
C ASN A 39 28.17 7.33 1.37
N ILE A 40 27.21 7.49 0.46
CA ILE A 40 27.36 8.31 -0.74
C ILE A 40 26.68 9.66 -0.49
N GLY A 41 27.50 10.68 -0.29
CA GLY A 41 27.04 12.04 0.00
C GLY A 41 27.08 12.98 -1.21
N VAL A 42 27.20 12.45 -2.42
CA VAL A 42 27.18 13.21 -3.67
C VAL A 42 26.00 12.80 -4.52
N SER A 43 25.48 13.76 -5.29
CA SER A 43 24.31 13.48 -6.15
C SER A 43 24.70 12.55 -7.30
N LEU A 44 23.90 11.50 -7.47
CA LEU A 44 24.01 10.54 -8.57
C LEU A 44 23.05 10.96 -9.70
N SER A 45 23.58 11.06 -10.90
CA SER A 45 22.86 11.46 -12.11
C SER A 45 23.02 10.41 -13.21
N ASP A 46 22.13 10.45 -14.20
CA ASP A 46 22.25 9.59 -15.37
C ASP A 46 23.59 9.79 -16.07
N ASN A 47 24.17 8.69 -16.53
CA ASN A 47 25.33 8.71 -17.40
C ASN A 47 24.86 8.66 -18.85
N LEU A 48 25.02 9.77 -19.54
CA LEU A 48 24.62 9.89 -20.94
C LEU A 48 25.72 9.47 -21.94
N SER A 49 26.79 8.83 -21.44
CA SER A 49 27.87 8.37 -22.31
C SER A 49 27.39 7.28 -23.27
N PRO A 50 27.68 7.40 -24.58
CA PRO A 50 27.38 6.31 -25.53
C PRO A 50 28.27 5.08 -25.32
N LEU A 51 29.27 5.15 -24.45
CA LEU A 51 30.22 4.07 -24.16
C LEU A 51 29.83 3.30 -22.90
N LEU A 52 28.54 3.04 -22.70
CA LEU A 52 28.07 2.14 -21.64
C LEU A 52 28.41 0.69 -22.02
N TYR A 53 29.08 -0.01 -21.11
CA TYR A 53 29.36 -1.43 -21.29
C TYR A 53 28.10 -2.28 -21.06
N ASP A 54 28.08 -3.48 -21.66
CA ASP A 54 26.96 -4.41 -21.62
C ASP A 54 26.38 -4.58 -20.22
N GLY A 55 25.08 -4.40 -20.13
CA GLY A 55 24.27 -4.72 -18.95
C GLY A 55 23.91 -3.56 -18.02
N TRP A 56 24.48 -2.37 -18.17
CA TRP A 56 24.05 -1.19 -17.42
C TRP A 56 23.39 -0.16 -18.33
N ASP A 57 22.21 0.32 -17.93
CA ASP A 57 21.45 1.32 -18.68
C ASP A 57 21.92 2.78 -18.47
N GLY A 58 22.90 2.99 -17.61
CA GLY A 58 23.42 4.32 -17.26
C GLY A 58 22.52 5.14 -16.33
N LYS A 59 21.43 4.59 -15.84
CA LYS A 59 20.37 5.30 -15.11
C LYS A 59 19.96 4.62 -13.82
N SER A 60 20.22 3.31 -13.67
CA SER A 60 19.70 2.48 -12.58
C SER A 60 20.76 2.22 -11.52
N LEU A 61 20.31 2.12 -10.28
CA LEU A 61 21.14 1.79 -9.12
C LEU A 61 20.77 0.41 -8.60
N THR A 62 21.77 -0.43 -8.37
CA THR A 62 21.63 -1.71 -7.69
C THR A 62 22.48 -1.71 -6.43
N LYS A 63 21.87 -2.07 -5.31
CA LYS A 63 22.58 -2.35 -4.06
C LYS A 63 22.58 -3.86 -3.83
N SER A 64 23.75 -4.44 -3.68
CA SER A 64 23.95 -5.85 -3.35
C SER A 64 24.84 -6.02 -2.13
N GLY A 65 25.04 -7.28 -1.71
CA GLY A 65 25.79 -7.59 -0.48
C GLY A 65 24.97 -7.31 0.79
N ASN A 66 25.37 -7.94 1.89
CA ASN A 66 24.62 -7.91 3.15
C ASN A 66 25.00 -6.73 4.07
N GLY A 67 25.81 -5.80 3.57
CA GLY A 67 26.14 -4.56 4.27
C GLY A 67 25.11 -3.45 4.05
N THR A 68 25.48 -2.24 4.41
CA THR A 68 24.61 -1.06 4.40
C THR A 68 25.11 -0.01 3.42
N LEU A 69 24.22 0.46 2.57
CA LEU A 69 24.44 1.64 1.73
C LEU A 69 23.58 2.80 2.27
N ILE A 70 24.21 3.94 2.50
CA ILE A 70 23.51 5.17 2.88
C ILE A 70 23.61 6.17 1.72
N LEU A 71 22.47 6.68 1.29
CA LEU A 71 22.38 7.75 0.29
C LEU A 71 22.04 9.06 1.01
N SER A 72 23.02 9.92 1.19
CA SER A 72 22.87 11.17 1.95
C SER A 72 22.87 12.43 1.09
N ALA A 73 22.56 12.28 -0.19
CA ALA A 73 22.31 13.38 -1.10
C ALA A 73 21.00 13.15 -1.86
N THR A 74 20.33 14.23 -2.23
CA THR A 74 19.25 14.16 -3.23
C THR A 74 19.86 13.72 -4.56
N ASN A 75 19.31 12.66 -5.14
CA ASN A 75 19.75 12.10 -6.41
C ASN A 75 18.77 12.48 -7.53
N ASN A 76 19.19 12.35 -8.77
CA ASN A 76 18.35 12.66 -9.93
C ASN A 76 18.46 11.63 -11.07
N TYR A 77 19.04 10.45 -10.81
CA TYR A 77 19.01 9.34 -11.77
C TYR A 77 17.56 8.93 -12.06
N THR A 78 17.29 8.43 -13.25
CA THR A 78 15.92 8.22 -13.75
C THR A 78 15.56 6.77 -14.01
N GLY A 79 16.48 5.85 -13.79
CA GLY A 79 16.23 4.42 -13.98
C GLY A 79 15.59 3.76 -12.76
N ASN A 80 15.90 2.50 -12.57
CA ASN A 80 15.40 1.69 -11.47
C ASN A 80 16.32 1.75 -10.25
N THR A 81 15.76 1.48 -9.09
CA THR A 81 16.52 1.17 -7.88
C THR A 81 16.20 -0.26 -7.47
N GLU A 82 17.22 -1.10 -7.34
CA GLU A 82 17.07 -2.49 -6.89
C GLU A 82 17.93 -2.72 -5.65
N VAL A 83 17.31 -3.21 -4.58
CA VAL A 83 18.00 -3.69 -3.39
C VAL A 83 17.91 -5.21 -3.36
N LYS A 84 19.04 -5.87 -3.66
CA LYS A 84 19.10 -7.34 -3.75
C LYS A 84 19.29 -8.00 -2.39
N SER A 85 20.02 -7.34 -1.50
CA SER A 85 20.31 -7.82 -0.14
C SER A 85 20.81 -6.68 0.74
N GLY A 86 20.87 -6.93 2.04
CA GLY A 86 21.35 -5.95 3.01
C GLY A 86 20.38 -4.76 3.15
N VAL A 87 20.92 -3.62 3.56
CA VAL A 87 20.11 -2.44 3.90
C VAL A 87 20.51 -1.25 3.04
N LEU A 88 19.51 -0.58 2.48
CA LEU A 88 19.63 0.74 1.87
C LEU A 88 18.95 1.77 2.79
N ILE A 89 19.68 2.77 3.26
CA ILE A 89 19.17 3.84 4.12
C ILE A 89 19.15 5.14 3.35
N LEU A 90 18.01 5.82 3.37
CA LEU A 90 17.89 7.18 2.87
C LEU A 90 18.30 8.17 3.96
N ALA A 91 19.13 9.15 3.60
CA ALA A 91 19.54 10.22 4.49
C ALA A 91 19.45 11.60 3.84
N ALA A 92 18.59 11.74 2.83
CA ALA A 92 18.20 12.98 2.19
C ALA A 92 16.84 12.82 1.53
N PRO A 93 16.09 13.91 1.30
CA PRO A 93 14.89 13.88 0.46
C PRO A 93 15.23 13.40 -0.95
N ASP A 94 14.36 12.59 -1.54
CA ASP A 94 14.51 12.08 -2.91
C ASP A 94 15.89 11.42 -3.19
N ALA A 95 16.42 10.72 -2.19
CA ALA A 95 17.71 10.05 -2.32
C ALA A 95 17.70 8.92 -3.37
N LEU A 96 16.54 8.41 -3.76
CA LEU A 96 16.37 7.46 -4.86
C LEU A 96 16.14 8.15 -6.22
N GLY A 97 16.37 9.45 -6.30
CA GLY A 97 16.19 10.21 -7.52
C GLY A 97 14.77 10.14 -8.07
N ARG A 98 14.66 9.97 -9.38
CA ARG A 98 13.40 9.75 -10.09
C ARG A 98 13.22 8.28 -10.44
N THR A 99 13.38 7.41 -9.46
CA THR A 99 13.28 5.97 -9.64
C THR A 99 11.97 5.58 -10.30
N GLU A 100 12.06 4.84 -11.40
CA GLU A 100 10.90 4.30 -12.10
C GLU A 100 10.35 3.08 -11.34
N TYR A 101 11.14 2.03 -11.20
CA TYR A 101 10.78 0.85 -10.42
C TYR A 101 11.70 0.74 -9.21
N LEU A 102 11.11 0.56 -8.04
CA LEU A 102 11.83 0.17 -6.83
C LEU A 102 11.60 -1.31 -6.57
N TYR A 103 12.68 -2.10 -6.70
CA TYR A 103 12.67 -3.53 -6.44
C TYR A 103 13.33 -3.83 -5.09
N LEU A 104 12.62 -4.53 -4.21
CA LEU A 104 13.20 -5.11 -3.00
C LEU A 104 13.15 -6.63 -3.11
N SER A 105 14.31 -7.26 -3.18
CA SER A 105 14.42 -8.72 -3.22
C SER A 105 14.29 -9.33 -1.82
N ARG A 106 14.07 -10.62 -1.76
CA ARG A 106 14.04 -11.35 -0.48
C ARG A 106 15.33 -11.11 0.30
N GLY A 107 15.21 -10.76 1.57
CA GLY A 107 16.33 -10.45 2.45
C GLY A 107 16.84 -9.03 2.35
N ALA A 108 16.28 -8.20 1.46
CA ALA A 108 16.62 -6.80 1.34
C ALA A 108 15.74 -5.92 2.24
N GLU A 109 16.30 -4.81 2.67
CA GLU A 109 15.59 -3.77 3.41
C GLU A 109 15.87 -2.39 2.83
N LEU A 110 14.80 -1.60 2.67
CA LEU A 110 14.88 -0.16 2.49
C LEU A 110 14.41 0.52 3.76
N ASP A 111 15.26 1.33 4.37
CA ASP A 111 14.92 2.21 5.49
C ASP A 111 14.82 3.65 4.99
N MET A 112 13.61 4.21 5.03
CA MET A 112 13.35 5.58 4.58
C MET A 112 13.82 6.63 5.58
N ASN A 113 14.04 6.25 6.84
CA ASN A 113 14.70 7.06 7.85
C ASN A 113 14.12 8.49 7.98
N GLY A 114 12.81 8.61 7.88
CA GLY A 114 12.11 9.89 8.04
C GLY A 114 12.06 10.79 6.80
N TYR A 115 12.63 10.37 5.67
CA TYR A 115 12.71 11.20 4.47
C TYR A 115 11.59 10.92 3.48
N PRO A 116 11.17 11.94 2.69
CA PRO A 116 10.24 11.76 1.59
C PRO A 116 10.94 11.19 0.36
N GLN A 117 10.23 10.34 -0.36
CA GLN A 117 10.65 9.77 -1.64
C GLN A 117 9.46 9.56 -2.55
N THR A 118 9.59 10.00 -3.79
CA THR A 118 8.65 9.70 -4.86
C THR A 118 9.28 8.70 -5.82
N ILE A 119 8.52 7.67 -6.18
CA ILE A 119 8.88 6.69 -7.21
C ILE A 119 7.69 6.44 -8.13
N SER A 120 7.90 5.78 -9.26
CA SER A 120 6.76 5.39 -10.10
C SER A 120 6.09 4.14 -9.55
N LYS A 121 6.78 3.01 -9.50
CA LYS A 121 6.18 1.72 -9.13
C LYS A 121 7.00 0.98 -8.09
N LEU A 122 6.31 0.43 -7.09
CA LEU A 122 6.88 -0.41 -6.03
C LEU A 122 6.71 -1.89 -6.38
N LEU A 123 7.79 -2.67 -6.29
CA LEU A 123 7.78 -4.12 -6.49
C LEU A 123 8.61 -4.78 -5.39
N THR A 124 7.96 -5.39 -4.41
CA THR A 124 8.65 -6.02 -3.28
C THR A 124 8.35 -7.51 -3.20
N ALA A 125 9.40 -8.29 -3.01
CA ALA A 125 9.27 -9.74 -2.84
C ALA A 125 8.95 -10.11 -1.39
N ALA A 126 8.31 -11.26 -1.20
CA ALA A 126 8.14 -11.84 0.13
C ALA A 126 9.50 -12.02 0.80
N GLY A 127 9.59 -11.66 2.08
CA GLY A 127 10.84 -11.68 2.85
C GLY A 127 11.70 -10.42 2.71
N SER A 128 11.26 -9.41 1.97
CA SER A 128 11.84 -8.06 1.99
C SER A 128 11.16 -7.19 3.04
N VAL A 129 11.81 -6.09 3.39
CA VAL A 129 11.28 -5.08 4.33
C VAL A 129 11.36 -3.69 3.72
N LEU A 130 10.23 -3.02 3.67
CA LEU A 130 10.12 -1.59 3.43
C LEU A 130 9.77 -0.93 4.77
N ASN A 131 10.77 -0.33 5.41
CA ASN A 131 10.59 0.41 6.66
C ASN A 131 10.35 1.89 6.34
N ILE A 132 9.11 2.33 6.50
CA ILE A 132 8.72 3.73 6.26
C ILE A 132 9.38 4.66 7.28
N HIS A 133 9.51 4.23 8.54
CA HIS A 133 10.31 4.87 9.58
C HIS A 133 10.08 6.39 9.66
N GLY A 134 8.82 6.80 9.74
CA GLY A 134 8.44 8.22 9.79
C GLY A 134 8.55 8.97 8.45
N GLY A 135 8.94 8.30 7.38
CA GLY A 135 9.05 8.88 6.05
C GLY A 135 7.73 8.99 5.31
N SER A 136 7.81 9.41 4.06
CA SER A 136 6.66 9.50 3.15
C SER A 136 7.05 8.93 1.79
N LEU A 137 6.48 7.79 1.43
CA LEU A 137 6.68 7.19 0.11
C LEU A 137 5.49 7.49 -0.79
N ILE A 138 5.74 8.06 -1.96
CA ILE A 138 4.74 8.41 -2.96
C ILE A 138 4.93 7.50 -4.16
N LEU A 139 3.86 6.79 -4.55
CA LEU A 139 3.80 5.90 -5.71
C LEU A 139 2.96 6.53 -6.81
N ASN A 140 3.57 6.95 -7.91
CA ASN A 140 2.83 7.54 -9.03
C ASN A 140 2.08 6.50 -9.86
N ASN A 141 2.45 5.23 -9.78
CA ASN A 141 1.85 4.16 -10.57
C ASN A 141 1.72 2.83 -9.78
N GLY A 142 1.42 2.93 -8.49
CA GLY A 142 1.11 1.75 -7.66
C GLY A 142 2.23 0.73 -7.56
N GLY A 143 1.88 -0.53 -7.77
CA GLY A 143 2.81 -1.66 -7.75
C GLY A 143 2.26 -2.90 -7.07
N GLU A 144 3.18 -3.75 -6.62
CA GLU A 144 2.89 -4.98 -5.88
C GLU A 144 3.80 -5.05 -4.64
N SER A 145 3.23 -5.30 -3.49
CA SER A 145 3.95 -5.41 -2.23
C SER A 145 3.65 -6.76 -1.56
N ALA A 146 4.54 -7.71 -1.78
CA ALA A 146 4.48 -9.03 -1.14
C ALA A 146 5.40 -9.11 0.10
N GLY A 147 6.30 -8.16 0.26
CA GLY A 147 7.16 -8.03 1.43
C GLY A 147 6.46 -7.36 2.61
N THR A 148 7.20 -7.14 3.68
CA THR A 148 6.71 -6.44 4.86
C THR A 148 6.86 -4.93 4.69
N ILE A 149 5.80 -4.20 4.99
CA ILE A 149 5.84 -2.75 5.24
C ILE A 149 5.80 -2.56 6.75
N ALA A 150 6.69 -1.75 7.29
CA ALA A 150 6.83 -1.52 8.71
C ALA A 150 7.00 -0.04 9.06
N GLY A 151 6.90 0.28 10.34
CA GLY A 151 7.09 1.62 10.88
C GLY A 151 5.81 2.46 10.86
N ASP A 152 6.00 3.74 11.00
CA ASP A 152 4.99 4.79 10.89
C ASP A 152 5.29 5.68 9.68
N GLY A 153 4.57 6.78 9.53
CA GLY A 153 4.71 7.67 8.38
C GLY A 153 3.61 7.44 7.35
N SER A 154 3.87 7.65 6.08
CA SER A 154 2.84 7.56 5.06
C SER A 154 3.27 6.84 3.79
N LEU A 155 2.34 6.14 3.19
CA LEU A 155 2.44 5.56 1.86
C LEU A 155 1.29 6.09 1.03
N ASN A 156 1.60 6.87 0.01
CA ASN A 156 0.64 7.59 -0.82
C ASN A 156 0.59 6.96 -2.21
N ILE A 157 -0.58 6.49 -2.61
CA ILE A 157 -0.82 5.95 -3.95
C ILE A 157 -1.45 7.07 -4.77
N ASN A 158 -0.64 7.68 -5.66
CA ASN A 158 -1.07 8.80 -6.51
C ASN A 158 -1.73 8.34 -7.81
N GLY A 159 -1.45 7.14 -8.24
CA GLY A 159 -2.00 6.56 -9.46
C GLY A 159 -1.73 5.06 -9.53
N GLY A 160 -2.34 4.41 -10.51
CA GLY A 160 -2.25 2.97 -10.67
C GLY A 160 -2.91 2.20 -9.53
N MET A 161 -2.61 0.93 -9.44
CA MET A 161 -3.07 0.05 -8.36
C MET A 161 -1.89 -0.47 -7.57
N LEU A 162 -1.95 -0.34 -6.24
CA LEU A 162 -1.07 -1.04 -5.32
C LEU A 162 -1.80 -2.27 -4.78
N ASP A 163 -1.29 -3.45 -5.10
CA ASP A 163 -1.74 -4.73 -4.55
C ASP A 163 -0.82 -5.15 -3.41
N ILE A 164 -1.38 -5.27 -2.21
CA ILE A 164 -0.65 -5.65 -1.00
C ILE A 164 -1.05 -7.06 -0.61
N THR A 165 -0.06 -7.96 -0.59
CA THR A 165 -0.23 -9.35 -0.17
C THR A 165 0.62 -9.73 1.04
N GLY A 166 1.56 -8.86 1.44
CA GLY A 166 2.47 -9.07 2.54
C GLY A 166 1.86 -8.85 3.92
N ASN A 167 2.60 -9.26 4.94
CA ASN A 167 2.24 -9.07 6.33
C ASN A 167 2.84 -7.74 6.84
N ASN A 168 1.96 -6.78 7.13
CA ASN A 168 2.29 -5.45 7.54
C ASN A 168 1.80 -5.13 8.98
N ARG A 169 1.78 -6.13 9.86
CA ARG A 169 1.33 -5.96 11.25
C ARG A 169 2.05 -4.86 12.01
N ASN A 170 3.30 -4.57 11.63
CA ASN A 170 4.12 -3.55 12.24
C ASN A 170 4.05 -2.20 11.51
N PHE A 171 3.11 -2.02 10.59
CA PHE A 171 2.85 -0.74 9.96
C PHE A 171 1.70 -0.04 10.67
N SER A 172 1.99 1.11 11.27
CA SER A 172 1.05 1.93 12.04
C SER A 172 0.82 3.32 11.43
N GLY A 173 1.30 3.57 10.23
CA GLY A 173 1.18 4.86 9.54
C GLY A 173 -0.16 5.05 8.83
N VAL A 174 -0.11 5.73 7.69
CA VAL A 174 -1.27 6.08 6.89
C VAL A 174 -1.08 5.61 5.45
N PHE A 175 -2.07 4.91 4.91
CA PHE A 175 -2.24 4.74 3.46
C PHE A 175 -3.15 5.85 2.94
N THR A 176 -2.68 6.63 2.00
CA THR A 176 -3.51 7.59 1.27
C THR A 176 -3.71 7.12 -0.16
N VAL A 177 -4.96 6.93 -0.55
CA VAL A 177 -5.34 6.54 -1.91
C VAL A 177 -5.91 7.76 -2.60
N ASN A 178 -5.15 8.35 -3.51
CA ASN A 178 -5.56 9.57 -4.19
C ASN A 178 -6.62 9.28 -5.27
N LYS A 179 -7.31 10.31 -5.71
CA LYS A 179 -8.30 10.20 -6.76
C LYS A 179 -7.69 9.56 -8.02
N GLY A 180 -8.34 8.54 -8.54
CA GLY A 180 -7.86 7.76 -9.69
C GLY A 180 -6.88 6.64 -9.34
N ALA A 181 -6.42 6.55 -8.09
CA ALA A 181 -5.59 5.45 -7.61
C ALA A 181 -6.43 4.34 -6.97
N HIS A 182 -5.82 3.18 -6.78
CA HIS A 182 -6.47 2.01 -6.25
C HIS A 182 -5.54 1.27 -5.27
N LEU A 183 -6.06 0.94 -4.09
CA LEU A 183 -5.42 0.06 -3.12
C LEU A 183 -6.23 -1.24 -3.01
N ALA A 184 -5.57 -2.38 -3.17
CA ALA A 184 -6.19 -3.69 -3.02
C ALA A 184 -5.53 -4.47 -1.89
N VAL A 185 -6.32 -4.97 -0.95
CA VAL A 185 -5.90 -5.75 0.22
C VAL A 185 -6.87 -6.92 0.44
N SER A 186 -6.40 -7.97 1.09
CA SER A 186 -7.15 -9.22 1.26
C SER A 186 -7.33 -9.66 2.70
N THR A 187 -6.54 -9.14 3.62
CA THR A 187 -6.58 -9.50 5.05
C THR A 187 -6.23 -8.30 5.92
N ALA A 188 -6.58 -8.39 7.20
CA ALA A 188 -6.21 -7.40 8.20
C ALA A 188 -4.68 -7.17 8.26
N ASP A 189 -3.90 -8.24 8.07
CA ASP A 189 -2.44 -8.16 8.13
C ASP A 189 -1.85 -7.30 7.00
N ASN A 190 -2.53 -7.15 5.86
CA ASN A 190 -2.07 -6.29 4.79
C ASN A 190 -2.10 -4.80 5.16
N LEU A 191 -3.02 -4.40 6.03
CA LEU A 191 -3.17 -3.02 6.48
C LEU A 191 -2.44 -2.72 7.80
N GLY A 192 -2.11 -3.74 8.58
CA GLY A 192 -1.60 -3.54 9.93
C GLY A 192 -2.59 -2.76 10.79
N THR A 193 -2.09 -1.78 11.54
CA THR A 193 -2.91 -0.84 12.32
C THR A 193 -3.03 0.54 11.65
N ALA A 194 -2.70 0.63 10.37
CA ALA A 194 -2.69 1.88 9.64
C ALA A 194 -4.09 2.48 9.49
N PHE A 195 -4.13 3.81 9.41
CA PHE A 195 -5.27 4.55 8.88
C PHE A 195 -5.30 4.43 7.35
N VAL A 196 -6.48 4.49 6.76
CA VAL A 196 -6.65 4.57 5.31
C VAL A 196 -7.47 5.81 4.98
N ASP A 197 -6.86 6.76 4.30
CA ASP A 197 -7.52 7.93 3.73
C ASP A 197 -7.79 7.64 2.25
N ASN A 198 -9.02 7.23 1.94
CA ASN A 198 -9.39 6.80 0.60
C ASN A 198 -10.14 7.89 -0.17
N TYR A 199 -9.52 8.44 -1.19
CA TYR A 199 -10.10 9.37 -2.16
C TYR A 199 -10.20 8.76 -3.57
N GLY A 200 -9.71 7.54 -3.74
CA GLY A 200 -9.77 6.75 -4.98
C GLY A 200 -10.65 5.53 -4.82
N THR A 201 -10.08 4.36 -4.99
CA THR A 201 -10.75 3.07 -4.82
C THR A 201 -9.99 2.18 -3.86
N LEU A 202 -10.69 1.66 -2.85
CA LEU A 202 -10.19 0.65 -1.94
C LEU A 202 -10.92 -0.66 -2.20
N THR A 203 -10.19 -1.73 -2.50
CA THR A 203 -10.76 -3.07 -2.62
C THR A 203 -10.39 -3.90 -1.39
N LEU A 204 -11.42 -4.40 -0.70
CA LEU A 204 -11.32 -5.31 0.43
C LEU A 204 -11.74 -6.71 -0.04
N ASN A 205 -10.76 -7.53 -0.41
CA ASN A 205 -10.98 -8.88 -0.95
C ASN A 205 -10.96 -9.91 0.18
N SER A 206 -12.06 -10.04 0.92
CA SER A 206 -12.15 -11.02 2.01
C SER A 206 -12.60 -12.39 1.48
N THR A 207 -11.69 -13.34 1.42
CA THR A 207 -12.01 -14.74 1.08
C THR A 207 -12.42 -15.56 2.29
N SER A 208 -12.09 -15.08 3.47
CA SER A 208 -12.50 -15.62 4.78
C SER A 208 -13.07 -14.49 5.65
N ALA A 209 -13.56 -14.82 6.83
CA ALA A 209 -14.08 -13.83 7.77
C ALA A 209 -12.99 -12.83 8.17
N TRP A 210 -13.29 -11.54 8.07
CA TRP A 210 -12.38 -10.44 8.39
C TRP A 210 -13.12 -9.39 9.23
N GLN A 211 -12.63 -9.16 10.44
CA GLN A 211 -13.07 -8.04 11.25
C GLN A 211 -12.22 -6.83 10.90
N LEU A 212 -12.82 -5.85 10.23
CA LEU A 212 -12.14 -4.62 9.84
C LEU A 212 -12.01 -3.69 11.05
N THR A 213 -10.79 -3.53 11.54
CA THR A 213 -10.47 -2.69 12.71
C THR A 213 -9.79 -1.38 12.36
N ASN A 214 -9.34 -1.22 11.13
CA ASN A 214 -8.67 0.00 10.68
C ASN A 214 -9.65 1.17 10.57
N ASN A 215 -9.19 2.37 10.94
CA ASN A 215 -9.92 3.59 10.64
C ASN A 215 -9.79 3.90 9.15
N ILE A 216 -10.91 3.94 8.45
CA ILE A 216 -10.98 4.22 7.02
C ILE A 216 -11.91 5.39 6.81
N SER A 217 -11.43 6.42 6.15
CA SER A 217 -12.18 7.64 5.85
C SER A 217 -12.02 8.04 4.38
N GLY A 218 -12.59 9.18 4.01
CA GLY A 218 -12.51 9.74 2.68
C GLY A 218 -13.80 9.55 1.87
N TYR A 219 -13.85 10.20 0.72
CA TYR A 219 -15.01 10.16 -0.19
C TYR A 219 -14.83 9.18 -1.37
N GLY A 220 -13.74 8.42 -1.37
CA GLY A 220 -13.48 7.40 -2.37
C GLY A 220 -14.41 6.19 -2.25
N ASN A 221 -14.37 5.32 -3.24
CA ASN A 221 -15.21 4.14 -3.32
C ASN A 221 -14.55 2.95 -2.63
N VAL A 222 -15.39 2.10 -2.03
CA VAL A 222 -14.97 0.84 -1.42
C VAL A 222 -15.65 -0.31 -2.15
N ARG A 223 -14.86 -1.29 -2.57
CA ARG A 223 -15.31 -2.50 -3.21
C ARG A 223 -15.04 -3.69 -2.29
N LYS A 224 -16.08 -4.44 -1.96
CA LYS A 224 -15.99 -5.70 -1.24
C LYS A 224 -16.05 -6.85 -2.23
N THR A 225 -14.98 -7.61 -2.33
CA THR A 225 -14.87 -8.82 -3.14
C THR A 225 -14.54 -10.03 -2.27
N GLY A 226 -14.52 -11.22 -2.87
CA GLY A 226 -14.26 -12.47 -2.14
C GLY A 226 -15.49 -12.97 -1.40
N ALA A 227 -15.60 -14.31 -1.28
CA ALA A 227 -16.80 -14.99 -0.75
C ALA A 227 -16.96 -14.90 0.77
N GLY A 228 -15.94 -14.41 1.49
CA GLY A 228 -15.95 -14.29 2.95
C GLY A 228 -16.80 -13.14 3.45
N ALA A 229 -16.97 -13.09 4.76
CA ALA A 229 -17.67 -12.02 5.45
C ALA A 229 -16.70 -10.93 5.92
N LEU A 230 -17.02 -9.69 5.63
CA LEU A 230 -16.35 -8.51 6.14
C LEU A 230 -17.24 -7.87 7.21
N ASN A 231 -16.80 -7.90 8.46
CA ASN A 231 -17.47 -7.21 9.55
C ASN A 231 -16.90 -5.79 9.66
N ILE A 232 -17.77 -4.79 9.60
CA ILE A 232 -17.41 -3.39 9.77
C ILE A 232 -18.02 -2.82 11.04
N SER A 233 -17.26 -1.94 11.66
CA SER A 233 -17.61 -1.25 12.91
C SER A 233 -17.64 0.25 12.69
N ASP A 234 -17.73 1.02 13.75
CA ASP A 234 -17.81 2.49 13.70
C ASP A 234 -16.54 3.18 13.15
N ASN A 235 -15.47 2.46 12.98
CA ASN A 235 -14.24 2.91 12.31
C ASN A 235 -14.35 3.00 10.78
N ALA A 236 -15.44 2.50 10.19
CA ALA A 236 -15.77 2.64 8.77
C ALA A 236 -16.44 4.02 8.52
N LYS A 237 -15.63 5.02 8.21
CA LYS A 237 -16.05 6.42 8.07
C LYS A 237 -16.02 6.95 6.63
N TRP A 238 -15.83 6.09 5.63
CA TRP A 238 -15.88 6.54 4.24
C TRP A 238 -17.31 6.92 3.82
N THR A 239 -17.41 7.88 2.91
CA THR A 239 -18.69 8.44 2.44
C THR A 239 -18.97 8.18 0.97
N GLY A 240 -18.00 7.66 0.23
CA GLY A 240 -18.18 7.26 -1.16
C GLY A 240 -19.03 5.99 -1.31
N MET A 241 -19.18 5.53 -2.52
CA MET A 241 -19.95 4.34 -2.85
C MET A 241 -19.33 3.09 -2.21
N THR A 242 -20.18 2.22 -1.68
CA THR A 242 -19.78 0.85 -1.30
C THR A 242 -20.43 -0.13 -2.28
N ASP A 243 -19.59 -0.90 -2.97
CA ASP A 243 -20.00 -1.91 -3.93
C ASP A 243 -19.71 -3.30 -3.38
N ILE A 244 -20.76 -4.04 -3.02
CA ILE A 244 -20.65 -5.39 -2.47
C ILE A 244 -20.79 -6.38 -3.61
N ILE A 245 -19.66 -6.73 -4.22
CA ILE A 245 -19.60 -7.53 -5.44
C ILE A 245 -19.79 -9.01 -5.12
N GLN A 246 -19.18 -9.48 -4.04
CA GLN A 246 -19.23 -10.88 -3.63
C GLN A 246 -19.05 -11.00 -2.11
N GLY A 247 -19.67 -12.03 -1.54
CA GLY A 247 -19.62 -12.31 -0.10
C GLY A 247 -20.50 -11.37 0.71
N THR A 248 -20.22 -11.26 1.99
CA THR A 248 -21.09 -10.57 2.93
C THR A 248 -20.39 -9.36 3.55
N VAL A 249 -21.06 -8.23 3.61
CA VAL A 249 -20.75 -7.13 4.53
C VAL A 249 -21.71 -7.20 5.70
N ILE A 250 -21.17 -7.26 6.92
CA ILE A 250 -21.91 -7.28 8.16
C ILE A 250 -21.70 -5.96 8.89
N LEU A 251 -22.79 -5.22 9.11
CA LEU A 251 -22.78 -3.94 9.82
C LEU A 251 -22.85 -4.18 11.33
N GLY A 252 -21.81 -3.81 12.06
CA GLY A 252 -21.78 -3.82 13.52
C GLY A 252 -22.35 -5.07 14.20
N ASN A 253 -23.01 -4.84 15.32
CA ASN A 253 -23.74 -5.85 16.08
C ASN A 253 -24.90 -5.19 16.84
N ALA A 254 -25.66 -5.97 17.60
CA ALA A 254 -26.85 -5.47 18.31
C ALA A 254 -26.53 -4.36 19.32
N ASP A 255 -25.37 -4.46 20.00
CA ASP A 255 -24.93 -3.48 21.01
C ASP A 255 -24.27 -2.25 20.39
N SER A 256 -23.76 -2.39 19.18
CA SER A 256 -23.02 -1.36 18.45
C SER A 256 -23.43 -1.36 16.97
N PRO A 257 -24.61 -0.88 16.66
CA PRO A 257 -25.07 -0.77 15.26
C PRO A 257 -24.22 0.25 14.49
N VAL A 258 -24.06 0.03 13.19
CA VAL A 258 -23.26 0.88 12.30
C VAL A 258 -24.15 1.51 11.23
N MET A 259 -24.08 2.83 11.14
CA MET A 259 -24.61 3.58 10.00
C MET A 259 -23.48 3.80 9.00
N LEU A 260 -23.47 3.04 7.91
CA LEU A 260 -22.49 3.22 6.85
C LEU A 260 -22.77 4.52 6.09
N GLY A 261 -21.77 5.42 6.10
CA GLY A 261 -21.90 6.79 5.58
C GLY A 261 -21.92 6.90 4.05
N SER A 262 -21.87 5.79 3.33
CA SER A 262 -21.86 5.76 1.86
C SER A 262 -23.08 6.46 1.27
N ASN A 263 -22.84 7.31 0.26
CA ASN A 263 -23.88 7.95 -0.54
C ASN A 263 -24.69 6.93 -1.37
N GLN A 264 -24.11 5.81 -1.69
CA GLN A 264 -24.71 4.69 -2.41
C GLN A 264 -24.10 3.37 -1.93
N VAL A 265 -24.93 2.39 -1.63
CA VAL A 265 -24.51 0.99 -1.46
C VAL A 265 -25.17 0.15 -2.54
N ILE A 266 -24.36 -0.63 -3.24
CA ILE A 266 -24.80 -1.58 -4.25
C ILE A 266 -24.53 -2.99 -3.74
N VAL A 267 -25.55 -3.82 -3.67
CA VAL A 267 -25.43 -5.25 -3.40
C VAL A 267 -25.60 -5.97 -4.74
N GLU A 268 -24.50 -6.48 -5.27
CA GLU A 268 -24.48 -7.19 -6.54
C GLU A 268 -25.06 -8.62 -6.39
N GLU A 269 -25.25 -9.34 -7.49
CA GLU A 269 -25.91 -10.66 -7.51
C GLU A 269 -25.28 -11.68 -6.55
N GLN A 270 -23.96 -11.62 -6.35
CA GLN A 270 -23.23 -12.51 -5.44
C GLN A 270 -22.93 -11.86 -4.09
N GLY A 271 -23.45 -10.66 -3.87
CA GLY A 271 -23.25 -9.90 -2.64
C GLY A 271 -24.37 -10.11 -1.62
N LYS A 272 -24.04 -9.84 -0.39
CA LYS A 272 -24.98 -9.86 0.73
C LYS A 272 -24.67 -8.70 1.68
N LEU A 273 -25.71 -8.01 2.12
CA LEU A 273 -25.64 -7.04 3.21
C LEU A 273 -26.43 -7.57 4.40
N SER A 274 -25.83 -7.54 5.58
CA SER A 274 -26.41 -8.03 6.82
C SER A 274 -25.96 -7.14 7.99
N GLY A 275 -26.50 -7.40 9.17
CA GLY A 275 -26.08 -6.75 10.41
C GLY A 275 -27.08 -5.77 10.96
N PHE A 276 -26.60 -4.86 11.80
CA PHE A 276 -27.39 -3.89 12.56
C PHE A 276 -26.99 -2.47 12.21
N GLY A 277 -27.96 -1.60 11.99
CA GLY A 277 -27.75 -0.20 11.64
C GLY A 277 -28.36 0.16 10.31
N GLY A 278 -27.56 0.64 9.37
CA GLY A 278 -28.10 1.05 8.09
C GLY A 278 -27.09 1.69 7.14
N VAL A 279 -27.65 2.30 6.13
CA VAL A 279 -26.96 3.02 5.06
C VAL A 279 -27.48 4.46 5.03
N ALA A 280 -26.60 5.44 5.07
CA ALA A 280 -26.98 6.85 5.06
C ALA A 280 -27.57 7.29 3.70
N GLY A 281 -27.05 6.77 2.60
CA GLY A 281 -27.49 7.09 1.25
C GLY A 281 -28.48 6.09 0.66
N ASN A 282 -28.35 5.86 -0.64
CA ASN A 282 -29.20 4.94 -1.39
C ASN A 282 -28.72 3.49 -1.27
N LEU A 283 -29.65 2.55 -1.35
CA LEU A 283 -29.37 1.10 -1.40
C LEU A 283 -29.96 0.50 -2.65
N SER A 284 -29.14 -0.08 -3.52
CA SER A 284 -29.55 -0.86 -4.68
C SER A 284 -29.24 -2.33 -4.42
N ASN A 285 -30.20 -3.22 -4.56
CA ASN A 285 -30.06 -4.62 -4.23
C ASN A 285 -30.38 -5.53 -5.42
N SER A 286 -29.33 -6.19 -5.93
CA SER A 286 -29.44 -7.28 -6.91
C SER A 286 -29.07 -8.64 -6.29
N GLY A 287 -28.59 -8.67 -5.05
CA GLY A 287 -28.21 -9.85 -4.29
C GLY A 287 -29.15 -10.11 -3.12
N ILE A 288 -28.63 -10.11 -1.92
CA ILE A 288 -29.36 -10.43 -0.70
C ILE A 288 -29.14 -9.34 0.36
N VAL A 289 -30.23 -8.81 0.88
CA VAL A 289 -30.26 -8.07 2.15
C VAL A 289 -30.83 -9.01 3.21
N ASP A 290 -30.01 -9.44 4.15
CA ASP A 290 -30.34 -10.48 5.12
C ASP A 290 -30.51 -9.90 6.52
N LEU A 291 -31.74 -9.86 7.01
CA LEU A 291 -32.10 -9.42 8.37
C LEU A 291 -32.45 -10.58 9.30
N THR A 292 -32.21 -11.81 8.86
CA THR A 292 -32.63 -13.02 9.63
C THR A 292 -31.60 -13.47 10.66
N THR A 293 -30.38 -12.98 10.59
CA THR A 293 -29.22 -13.61 11.25
C THR A 293 -29.17 -13.38 12.75
N TYR A 294 -29.91 -12.44 13.32
CA TYR A 294 -29.64 -12.01 14.69
C TYR A 294 -30.82 -12.08 15.65
N MET A 295 -31.91 -11.43 15.39
CA MET A 295 -33.09 -11.45 16.26
C MET A 295 -34.34 -11.03 15.50
N PRO A 296 -35.53 -11.52 15.88
CA PRO A 296 -36.79 -10.94 15.43
C PRO A 296 -36.83 -9.44 15.69
N GLY A 297 -37.25 -8.67 14.70
CA GLY A 297 -37.34 -7.21 14.83
C GLY A 297 -36.05 -6.43 14.49
N ASN A 298 -35.04 -7.07 13.95
CA ASN A 298 -33.85 -6.32 13.45
C ASN A 298 -34.28 -5.35 12.34
N ILE A 299 -33.80 -4.13 12.39
CA ILE A 299 -34.11 -3.04 11.48
C ILE A 299 -32.85 -2.62 10.75
N LEU A 300 -32.92 -2.57 9.41
CA LEU A 300 -31.95 -1.90 8.57
C LEU A 300 -32.52 -0.59 8.10
N THR A 301 -31.86 0.51 8.41
CA THR A 301 -32.28 1.85 7.98
C THR A 301 -31.64 2.20 6.65
N VAL A 302 -32.44 2.72 5.72
CA VAL A 302 -31.96 3.29 4.45
C VAL A 302 -32.34 4.76 4.44
N GLY A 303 -31.33 5.64 4.54
CA GLY A 303 -31.53 7.08 4.61
C GLY A 303 -31.97 7.70 3.30
N GLY A 304 -31.56 7.10 2.17
CA GLY A 304 -31.99 7.48 0.83
C GLY A 304 -33.10 6.55 0.27
N ASN A 305 -32.97 6.25 -1.01
CA ASN A 305 -33.91 5.38 -1.72
C ASN A 305 -33.45 3.92 -1.73
N TYR A 306 -34.37 3.00 -1.54
CA TYR A 306 -34.16 1.58 -1.82
C TYR A 306 -34.61 1.25 -3.23
N THR A 307 -33.76 0.54 -3.97
CA THR A 307 -34.09 0.02 -5.31
C THR A 307 -33.81 -1.47 -5.37
N GLY A 308 -34.81 -2.30 -5.48
CA GLY A 308 -34.68 -3.73 -5.75
C GLY A 308 -34.46 -3.97 -7.24
N ARG A 309 -33.39 -4.72 -7.56
CA ARG A 309 -33.04 -5.13 -8.93
C ARG A 309 -32.92 -6.65 -8.97
N ASN A 310 -34.05 -7.33 -8.82
CA ASN A 310 -34.15 -8.79 -8.65
C ASN A 310 -33.51 -9.33 -7.37
N GLY A 311 -33.12 -8.47 -6.44
CA GLY A 311 -32.58 -8.87 -5.16
C GLY A 311 -33.63 -9.38 -4.18
N LEU A 312 -33.15 -10.13 -3.20
CA LEU A 312 -33.97 -10.69 -2.12
C LEU A 312 -33.77 -9.88 -0.84
N ILE A 313 -34.86 -9.73 -0.07
CA ILE A 313 -34.80 -9.31 1.32
C ILE A 313 -35.27 -10.49 2.16
N LEU A 314 -34.38 -10.98 3.03
CA LEU A 314 -34.72 -12.06 3.95
C LEU A 314 -35.12 -11.46 5.30
N LEU A 315 -36.32 -11.81 5.74
CA LEU A 315 -36.88 -11.35 7.01
C LEU A 315 -37.11 -12.55 7.93
N GLN A 316 -36.85 -12.36 9.19
CA GLN A 316 -37.28 -13.31 10.23
C GLN A 316 -38.64 -12.87 10.75
N THR A 317 -39.63 -13.73 10.58
CA THR A 317 -40.96 -13.52 11.15
C THR A 317 -41.09 -14.32 12.45
N GLU A 318 -41.68 -13.70 13.47
CA GLU A 318 -42.12 -14.48 14.63
C GLU A 318 -43.29 -15.36 14.15
N THR A 319 -43.15 -16.66 14.34
CA THR A 319 -44.32 -17.53 14.26
C THR A 319 -45.24 -17.17 15.42
N GLY A 320 -46.29 -16.46 15.14
CA GLY A 320 -47.32 -16.19 16.14
C GLY A 320 -47.79 -17.52 16.73
N GLY A 321 -47.64 -17.65 18.01
CA GLY A 321 -48.18 -18.77 18.76
C GLY A 321 -49.71 -18.73 18.77
#